data_cce927b37f02866aabffb23ec2dcbdc0
#
_entry.id   cce927b37f02866aabffb23ec2dcbdc0
#
_cell.length_a   1.000
_cell.length_b   1.000
_cell.length_c   1.000
_cell.angle_alpha   90.00
_cell.angle_beta   90.00
_cell.angle_gamma   90.00
#
_symmetry.space_group_name_H-M   'P 1'
#
loop_
_entity.id
_entity.type
_entity.pdbx_description
1 polymer ?
#
loop_
_entity_poly.entity_id
_entity_poly.type
_entity_poly.pdbx_seq_one_letter_code
_entity_poly.pdbx_strand_id
1 'polypeptide(L)'
;MGSTKNLLIGMPLTCKGFCNCYFCEMLKLQKNSLFLFCTVGALLVSSCEGLFNKEVEREPLARVGDTYLYKDDIASLISDDMTPQDSALFVTNYINNWASKQLLLSKSKINLPEEKLAEFDRLVSDYRADLYTRAYIEALVLQANDTSVTKAQLEDYYEREKENFKLNEKLVQLRFVGMSEQFLDKDQVKARIRDWKQSDKAYLDSIAVQFKKIHFNDSIWVSSTRVVEEIPPLTAGNEGNYLKKSQFFELQDSIEVYLGMVTNVLEVNDTAPFEYVEPDIRQLILNRRRLNYVKKLETEIIDEAIKKKEFEVYE
;
A
#
# COMPACT_ATOMS: atom_id res chain seq x y z
N MET A 1 -15.78 65.13 -12.32
CA MET A 1 -17.19 65.27 -12.71
C MET A 1 -17.90 64.28 -11.80
N GLY A 2 -18.66 64.68 -10.93
CA GLY A 2 -19.66 65.61 -10.49
C GLY A 2 -20.42 64.84 -9.42
N SER A 3 -20.40 65.33 -8.27
CA SER A 3 -21.27 66.34 -7.66
C SER A 3 -22.59 65.74 -7.13
N THR A 4 -22.78 65.81 -5.88
CA THR A 4 -23.58 66.66 -4.98
C THR A 4 -24.92 65.98 -4.61
N LYS A 5 -25.54 66.14 -3.46
CA LYS A 5 -25.68 67.15 -2.38
C LYS A 5 -26.61 66.50 -1.31
N ASN A 6 -26.30 66.67 -0.02
CA ASN A 6 -27.05 67.41 0.99
C ASN A 6 -28.59 67.38 0.93
N LEU A 7 -29.24 67.10 2.05
CA LEU A 7 -30.04 68.12 2.73
C LEU A 7 -30.43 67.73 4.16
N LEU A 8 -30.11 68.62 5.08
CA LEU A 8 -30.61 68.79 6.44
C LEU A 8 -32.06 69.27 6.42
N ILE A 9 -32.74 69.26 7.56
CA ILE A 9 -33.78 70.08 8.15
C ILE A 9 -34.64 69.17 9.02
N GLY A 10 -34.95 69.38 10.30
CA GLY A 10 -34.88 70.48 11.24
C GLY A 10 -35.76 70.10 12.41
N MET A 11 -35.40 70.52 13.60
CA MET A 11 -36.15 70.51 14.85
C MET A 11 -37.51 71.23 14.79
N PRO A 12 -38.45 71.15 15.78
CA PRO A 12 -38.19 71.46 17.19
C PRO A 12 -39.03 70.69 18.29
N LEU A 13 -38.45 70.71 19.47
CA LEU A 13 -38.98 70.88 20.82
C LEU A 13 -40.50 71.08 21.07
N THR A 14 -41.05 70.35 22.03
CA THR A 14 -41.69 70.77 23.30
C THR A 14 -42.18 69.57 24.02
N CYS A 15 -41.76 69.27 25.19
CA CYS A 15 -41.97 69.70 26.53
C CYS A 15 -43.17 69.02 27.23
N LYS A 16 -42.89 68.45 28.37
CA LYS A 16 -43.66 68.26 29.59
C LYS A 16 -44.62 67.04 29.73
N GLY A 17 -44.19 66.23 30.65
CA GLY A 17 -45.10 65.74 31.70
C GLY A 17 -45.61 64.31 31.50
N PHE A 18 -44.93 63.40 32.08
CA PHE A 18 -45.50 62.40 32.96
C PHE A 18 -44.38 61.45 33.43
N CYS A 19 -43.83 61.78 34.54
CA CYS A 19 -42.94 60.93 35.31
C CYS A 19 -43.78 59.88 36.03
N ASN A 20 -43.24 58.69 36.19
CA ASN A 20 -43.75 57.58 37.01
C ASN A 20 -44.78 56.61 36.38
N CYS A 21 -44.29 55.54 35.81
CA CYS A 21 -44.84 54.20 36.06
C CYS A 21 -44.06 53.08 35.28
N TYR A 22 -43.26 53.43 34.33
CA TYR A 22 -42.60 52.38 33.50
C TYR A 22 -41.31 51.81 34.08
N PHE A 23 -40.71 52.47 35.10
CA PHE A 23 -39.45 51.99 35.66
C PHE A 23 -39.59 50.84 36.68
N CYS A 24 -40.78 50.71 37.26
CA CYS A 24 -41.06 49.66 38.28
C CYS A 24 -41.49 48.31 37.66
N GLU A 25 -42.07 48.33 36.47
CA GLU A 25 -42.42 47.09 35.77
C GLU A 25 -41.24 46.48 35.02
N MET A 26 -40.31 47.31 34.49
CA MET A 26 -39.10 46.79 33.81
C MET A 26 -38.16 46.04 34.77
N LEU A 27 -38.05 46.47 36.04
CA LEU A 27 -37.25 45.79 37.07
C LEU A 27 -37.84 44.44 37.51
N LYS A 28 -39.15 44.20 37.43
CA LYS A 28 -39.79 42.93 37.69
C LYS A 28 -39.66 41.95 36.54
N LEU A 29 -39.74 42.40 35.29
CA LEU A 29 -39.53 41.59 34.09
C LEU A 29 -38.06 41.19 33.95
N GLN A 30 -37.10 42.07 34.30
CA GLN A 30 -35.66 41.76 34.25
C GLN A 30 -35.24 40.70 35.29
N LYS A 31 -35.86 40.71 36.47
CA LYS A 31 -35.60 39.73 37.53
C LYS A 31 -36.13 38.35 37.20
N ASN A 32 -37.28 38.26 36.54
CA ASN A 32 -37.84 36.99 36.09
C ASN A 32 -37.12 36.45 34.86
N SER A 33 -36.63 37.33 33.94
CA SER A 33 -35.81 36.95 32.77
C SER A 33 -34.45 36.42 33.21
N LEU A 34 -33.81 37.03 34.22
CA LEU A 34 -32.52 36.57 34.76
C LEU A 34 -32.65 35.22 35.46
N PHE A 35 -33.75 35.01 36.16
CA PHE A 35 -34.03 33.71 36.83
C PHE A 35 -34.34 32.59 35.82
N LEU A 36 -35.07 32.93 34.76
CA LEU A 36 -35.33 32.01 33.64
C LEU A 36 -34.06 31.66 32.88
N PHE A 37 -33.16 32.63 32.69
CA PHE A 37 -31.86 32.40 32.01
C PHE A 37 -30.90 31.56 32.86
N CYS A 38 -30.89 31.74 34.18
CA CYS A 38 -30.13 30.90 35.12
C CYS A 38 -30.66 29.48 35.23
N THR A 39 -31.99 29.29 35.20
CA THR A 39 -32.57 27.93 35.22
C THR A 39 -32.41 27.18 33.93
N VAL A 40 -32.49 27.85 32.77
CA VAL A 40 -32.17 27.25 31.45
C VAL A 40 -30.67 26.96 31.32
N GLY A 41 -29.79 27.84 31.84
CA GLY A 41 -28.37 27.62 31.92
C GLY A 41 -27.98 26.44 32.80
N ALA A 42 -28.64 26.26 33.95
CA ALA A 42 -28.41 25.12 34.85
C ALA A 42 -28.92 23.78 34.29
N LEU A 43 -29.94 23.77 33.44
CA LEU A 43 -30.45 22.59 32.73
C LEU A 43 -29.54 22.18 31.55
N LEU A 44 -28.80 23.10 30.98
CA LEU A 44 -27.84 22.79 29.90
C LEU A 44 -26.52 22.21 30.43
N VAL A 45 -26.16 22.45 31.70
CA VAL A 45 -24.94 21.91 32.30
C VAL A 45 -25.14 20.47 32.82
N SER A 46 -26.36 20.05 33.10
CA SER A 46 -26.66 18.68 33.53
C SER A 46 -26.85 17.68 32.39
N SER A 47 -26.74 18.12 31.11
CA SER A 47 -26.86 17.24 29.94
C SER A 47 -25.52 16.74 29.37
N CYS A 48 -24.39 16.99 30.02
CA CYS A 48 -23.07 16.61 29.53
C CYS A 48 -22.50 15.29 30.10
N GLU A 49 -23.28 14.48 30.78
CA GLU A 49 -22.79 13.14 31.24
C GLU A 49 -22.89 12.04 30.17
N GLY A 50 -23.38 12.35 28.95
CA GLY A 50 -23.60 11.35 27.89
C GLY A 50 -22.62 11.41 26.72
N LEU A 51 -21.63 12.33 26.72
CA LEU A 51 -20.70 12.55 25.58
C LEU A 51 -19.24 12.12 25.84
N PHE A 52 -18.94 11.62 27.05
CA PHE A 52 -17.68 10.95 27.28
C PHE A 52 -17.82 9.49 26.85
N ASN A 53 -16.99 9.09 25.88
CA ASN A 53 -16.77 7.74 25.38
C ASN A 53 -17.28 6.69 26.36
N LYS A 54 -18.21 5.84 25.92
CA LYS A 54 -18.33 4.51 26.50
C LYS A 54 -16.95 3.87 26.36
N GLU A 55 -16.15 3.91 27.42
CA GLU A 55 -15.05 2.97 27.55
C GLU A 55 -15.70 1.60 27.33
N VAL A 56 -15.36 0.97 26.23
CA VAL A 56 -15.75 -0.42 26.00
C VAL A 56 -15.14 -1.16 27.19
N GLU A 57 -15.99 -1.65 28.08
CA GLU A 57 -15.58 -2.40 29.28
C GLU A 57 -14.89 -3.67 28.78
N ARG A 58 -13.54 -3.59 28.62
CA ARG A 58 -12.73 -4.68 28.10
C ARG A 58 -12.61 -5.75 29.19
N GLU A 59 -12.97 -6.99 28.86
CA GLU A 59 -12.91 -8.12 29.78
C GLU A 59 -11.45 -8.52 30.03
N PRO A 60 -10.89 -8.35 31.26
CA PRO A 60 -9.52 -8.72 31.54
C PRO A 60 -9.36 -10.23 31.69
N LEU A 61 -8.37 -10.82 31.02
CA LEU A 61 -7.99 -12.24 31.13
C LEU A 61 -6.88 -12.47 32.17
N ALA A 62 -5.92 -11.54 32.25
CA ALA A 62 -4.80 -11.63 33.17
C ALA A 62 -4.27 -10.26 33.53
N ARG A 63 -3.53 -10.17 34.65
CA ARG A 63 -2.88 -8.94 35.14
C ARG A 63 -1.49 -9.24 35.69
N VAL A 64 -0.54 -8.37 35.35
CA VAL A 64 0.80 -8.33 35.97
C VAL A 64 1.13 -6.88 36.31
N GLY A 65 1.22 -6.55 37.61
CA GLY A 65 1.33 -5.17 38.07
C GLY A 65 0.14 -4.33 37.61
N ASP A 66 0.40 -3.25 36.86
CA ASP A 66 -0.61 -2.36 36.31
C ASP A 66 -0.95 -2.66 34.85
N THR A 67 -0.36 -3.71 34.27
CA THR A 67 -0.59 -4.12 32.90
C THR A 67 -1.62 -5.24 32.84
N TYR A 68 -2.61 -5.09 31.98
CA TYR A 68 -3.69 -6.05 31.76
C TYR A 68 -3.58 -6.68 30.38
N LEU A 69 -3.91 -7.95 30.30
CA LEU A 69 -4.21 -8.66 29.05
C LEU A 69 -5.70 -8.81 28.94
N TYR A 70 -6.28 -8.38 27.84
CA TYR A 70 -7.72 -8.45 27.63
C TYR A 70 -8.07 -9.56 26.65
N LYS A 71 -9.32 -10.02 26.70
CA LYS A 71 -9.87 -11.05 25.83
C LYS A 71 -9.74 -10.68 24.34
N ASP A 72 -9.99 -9.41 24.03
CA ASP A 72 -9.90 -8.89 22.67
C ASP A 72 -8.49 -8.94 22.09
N ASP A 73 -7.45 -8.85 22.96
CA ASP A 73 -6.06 -8.88 22.54
C ASP A 73 -5.65 -10.25 21.95
N ILE A 74 -6.37 -11.31 22.31
CA ILE A 74 -6.10 -12.67 21.84
C ILE A 74 -7.20 -13.24 20.93
N ALA A 75 -8.34 -12.57 20.80
CA ALA A 75 -9.48 -13.07 20.04
C ALA A 75 -9.13 -13.37 18.59
N SER A 76 -8.32 -12.51 17.95
CA SER A 76 -7.86 -12.68 16.56
C SER A 76 -6.83 -13.79 16.37
N LEU A 77 -6.24 -14.34 17.45
CA LEU A 77 -5.24 -15.38 17.43
C LEU A 77 -5.88 -16.79 17.58
N ILE A 78 -7.15 -16.84 17.94
CA ILE A 78 -7.90 -18.08 18.06
C ILE A 78 -8.61 -18.33 16.75
N SER A 79 -8.23 -19.43 16.06
CA SER A 79 -8.88 -19.84 14.81
C SER A 79 -10.23 -20.48 15.09
N ASP A 80 -11.21 -20.24 14.23
CA ASP A 80 -12.55 -20.86 14.29
C ASP A 80 -12.51 -22.39 14.14
N ASP A 81 -11.42 -22.94 13.60
CA ASP A 81 -11.21 -24.37 13.41
C ASP A 81 -10.69 -25.10 14.66
N MET A 82 -10.34 -24.35 15.72
CA MET A 82 -9.83 -24.96 16.95
C MET A 82 -10.93 -25.69 17.74
N THR A 83 -10.59 -26.87 18.26
CA THR A 83 -11.49 -27.52 19.23
C THR A 83 -11.56 -26.69 20.52
N PRO A 84 -12.65 -26.77 21.31
CA PRO A 84 -12.75 -26.06 22.60
C PRO A 84 -11.59 -26.37 23.56
N GLN A 85 -11.06 -27.61 23.53
CA GLN A 85 -9.92 -28.01 24.35
C GLN A 85 -8.62 -27.37 23.86
N ASP A 86 -8.38 -27.34 22.55
CA ASP A 86 -7.17 -26.72 21.97
C ASP A 86 -7.17 -25.21 22.19
N SER A 87 -8.33 -24.56 22.02
CA SER A 87 -8.51 -23.14 22.31
C SER A 87 -8.22 -22.80 23.78
N ALA A 88 -8.74 -23.59 24.74
CA ALA A 88 -8.48 -23.39 26.16
C ALA A 88 -6.98 -23.58 26.49
N LEU A 89 -6.33 -24.57 25.91
CA LEU A 89 -4.91 -24.82 26.08
C LEU A 89 -4.08 -23.66 25.47
N PHE A 90 -4.44 -23.21 24.28
CA PHE A 90 -3.81 -22.05 23.63
C PHE A 90 -3.88 -20.80 24.50
N VAL A 91 -5.07 -20.46 24.99
CA VAL A 91 -5.29 -19.30 25.86
C VAL A 91 -4.44 -19.39 27.15
N THR A 92 -4.43 -20.57 27.78
CA THR A 92 -3.63 -20.79 28.99
C THR A 92 -2.14 -20.59 28.72
N ASN A 93 -1.62 -21.15 27.65
CA ASN A 93 -0.21 -21.03 27.26
C ASN A 93 0.13 -19.57 26.89
N TYR A 94 -0.76 -18.90 26.19
CA TYR A 94 -0.60 -17.47 25.84
C TYR A 94 -0.52 -16.59 27.08
N ILE A 95 -1.45 -16.76 28.03
CA ILE A 95 -1.47 -16.02 29.30
C ILE A 95 -0.14 -16.23 30.07
N ASN A 96 0.31 -17.49 30.20
CA ASN A 96 1.54 -17.81 30.90
C ASN A 96 2.77 -17.16 30.22
N ASN A 97 2.86 -17.24 28.91
CA ASN A 97 3.95 -16.60 28.15
C ASN A 97 3.91 -15.08 28.26
N TRP A 98 2.74 -14.46 28.16
CA TRP A 98 2.56 -13.04 28.32
C TRP A 98 2.95 -12.60 29.74
N ALA A 99 2.47 -13.28 30.76
CA ALA A 99 2.79 -12.97 32.16
C ALA A 99 4.31 -13.09 32.43
N SER A 100 4.94 -14.15 31.95
CA SER A 100 6.39 -14.34 32.06
C SER A 100 7.16 -13.20 31.40
N LYS A 101 6.73 -12.77 30.21
CA LYS A 101 7.32 -11.64 29.49
C LYS A 101 7.20 -10.33 30.28
N GLN A 102 6.02 -10.04 30.85
CA GLN A 102 5.79 -8.84 31.65
C GLN A 102 6.65 -8.84 32.92
N LEU A 103 6.73 -9.98 33.63
CA LEU A 103 7.55 -10.13 34.82
C LEU A 103 9.05 -9.97 34.52
N LEU A 104 9.53 -10.57 33.43
CA LEU A 104 10.91 -10.40 32.98
C LEU A 104 11.23 -8.95 32.60
N LEU A 105 10.31 -8.29 31.88
CA LEU A 105 10.45 -6.88 31.52
C LEU A 105 10.51 -6.00 32.77
N SER A 106 9.66 -6.25 33.76
CA SER A 106 9.69 -5.52 35.04
C SER A 106 11.02 -5.72 35.78
N LYS A 107 11.52 -6.97 35.84
CA LYS A 107 12.79 -7.29 36.43
C LYS A 107 13.98 -6.69 35.68
N SER A 108 13.91 -6.67 34.32
CA SER A 108 14.99 -6.10 33.51
C SER A 108 15.18 -4.60 33.77
N LYS A 109 14.08 -3.86 33.94
CA LYS A 109 14.11 -2.42 34.26
C LYS A 109 14.77 -2.11 35.60
N ILE A 110 14.79 -3.07 36.53
CA ILE A 110 15.39 -2.90 37.86
C ILE A 110 16.87 -3.37 37.87
N ASN A 111 17.19 -4.39 37.08
CA ASN A 111 18.46 -5.09 37.16
C ASN A 111 19.45 -4.70 36.05
N LEU A 112 19.01 -4.08 34.96
CA LEU A 112 19.92 -3.60 33.93
C LEU A 112 20.58 -2.27 34.34
N PRO A 113 21.81 -2.04 33.90
CA PRO A 113 22.48 -0.75 34.09
C PRO A 113 21.68 0.40 33.44
N GLU A 114 21.67 1.56 34.08
CA GLU A 114 20.95 2.76 33.62
C GLU A 114 21.39 3.17 32.21
N GLU A 115 22.68 3.08 31.90
CA GLU A 115 23.22 3.36 30.56
C GLU A 115 22.59 2.48 29.49
N LYS A 116 22.34 1.19 29.82
CA LYS A 116 21.74 0.23 28.91
C LYS A 116 20.25 0.52 28.69
N LEU A 117 19.57 0.93 29.76
CA LEU A 117 18.15 1.34 29.66
C LEU A 117 18.01 2.61 28.80
N ALA A 118 18.87 3.60 29.02
CA ALA A 118 18.91 4.83 28.23
C ALA A 118 19.21 4.56 26.73
N GLU A 119 20.14 3.63 26.44
CA GLU A 119 20.43 3.18 25.08
C GLU A 119 19.17 2.59 24.41
N PHE A 120 18.44 1.71 25.12
CA PHE A 120 17.24 1.08 24.59
C PHE A 120 16.10 2.08 24.40
N ASP A 121 15.91 3.01 25.34
CA ASP A 121 14.90 4.06 25.21
C ASP A 121 15.18 4.96 24.01
N ARG A 122 16.46 5.28 23.74
CA ARG A 122 16.87 6.02 22.54
C ARG A 122 16.54 5.21 21.27
N LEU A 123 16.93 3.93 21.21
CA LEU A 123 16.63 3.07 20.05
C LEU A 123 15.13 2.97 19.78
N VAL A 124 14.31 2.83 20.82
CA VAL A 124 12.84 2.79 20.68
C VAL A 124 12.30 4.13 20.21
N SER A 125 12.85 5.25 20.72
CA SER A 125 12.46 6.59 20.30
C SER A 125 12.80 6.85 18.84
N ASP A 126 14.03 6.53 18.42
CA ASP A 126 14.50 6.66 17.04
C ASP A 126 13.63 5.82 16.09
N TYR A 127 13.36 4.56 16.45
CA TYR A 127 12.52 3.67 15.66
C TYR A 127 11.07 4.19 15.53
N ARG A 128 10.52 4.74 16.60
CA ARG A 128 9.18 5.35 16.58
C ARG A 128 9.14 6.56 15.64
N ALA A 129 10.15 7.43 15.72
CA ALA A 129 10.28 8.58 14.84
C ALA A 129 10.34 8.14 13.37
N ASP A 130 11.14 7.12 13.07
CA ASP A 130 11.26 6.52 11.74
C ASP A 130 9.91 5.99 11.23
N LEU A 131 9.16 5.26 12.05
CA LEU A 131 7.85 4.72 11.67
C LEU A 131 6.86 5.84 11.34
N TYR A 132 6.79 6.87 12.18
CA TYR A 132 5.87 7.99 11.95
C TYR A 132 6.25 8.80 10.71
N THR A 133 7.53 9.08 10.54
CA THR A 133 8.04 9.83 9.38
C THR A 133 7.78 9.07 8.08
N ARG A 134 8.06 7.76 8.04
CA ARG A 134 7.79 6.93 6.86
C ARG A 134 6.30 6.87 6.55
N ALA A 135 5.45 6.61 7.54
CA ALA A 135 4.01 6.55 7.35
C ALA A 135 3.43 7.89 6.84
N TYR A 136 3.93 9.00 7.36
CA TYR A 136 3.53 10.33 6.92
C TYR A 136 3.97 10.61 5.47
N ILE A 137 5.23 10.33 5.14
CA ILE A 137 5.75 10.48 3.77
C ILE A 137 4.96 9.60 2.80
N GLU A 138 4.68 8.34 3.16
CA GLU A 138 3.86 7.44 2.31
C GLU A 138 2.46 7.99 2.08
N ALA A 139 1.80 8.51 3.10
CA ALA A 139 0.49 9.12 2.97
C ALA A 139 0.51 10.33 2.01
N LEU A 140 1.53 11.18 2.10
CA LEU A 140 1.69 12.32 1.20
C LEU A 140 2.00 11.91 -0.24
N VAL A 141 2.85 10.90 -0.44
CA VAL A 141 3.15 10.35 -1.77
C VAL A 141 1.89 9.76 -2.41
N LEU A 142 1.07 9.03 -1.65
CA LEU A 142 -0.20 8.49 -2.13
C LEU A 142 -1.19 9.60 -2.48
N GLN A 143 -1.23 10.66 -1.70
CA GLN A 143 -2.10 11.82 -1.95
C GLN A 143 -1.67 12.61 -3.20
N ALA A 144 -0.39 12.68 -3.50
CA ALA A 144 0.14 13.35 -4.70
C ALA A 144 -0.32 12.68 -6.01
N ASN A 145 -0.73 11.41 -5.97
CA ASN A 145 -1.38 10.63 -7.04
C ASN A 145 -0.69 10.68 -8.42
N ASP A 146 0.63 10.87 -8.46
CA ASP A 146 1.43 10.87 -9.70
C ASP A 146 1.88 9.45 -10.06
N THR A 147 0.91 8.61 -10.41
CA THR A 147 1.14 7.18 -10.77
C THR A 147 1.05 6.92 -12.27
N SER A 148 0.68 7.91 -13.07
CA SER A 148 0.53 7.74 -14.51
C SER A 148 1.87 7.96 -15.24
N VAL A 149 2.28 6.96 -16.02
CA VAL A 149 3.43 7.07 -16.93
C VAL A 149 2.92 6.82 -18.34
N THR A 150 3.09 7.80 -19.23
CA THR A 150 2.67 7.68 -20.63
C THR A 150 3.64 6.82 -21.44
N LYS A 151 3.15 6.20 -22.51
CA LYS A 151 3.99 5.42 -23.41
C LYS A 151 5.17 6.23 -23.98
N ALA A 152 4.92 7.49 -24.34
CA ALA A 152 5.96 8.39 -24.82
C ALA A 152 7.09 8.62 -23.79
N GLN A 153 6.76 8.69 -22.50
CA GLN A 153 7.75 8.82 -21.42
C GLN A 153 8.58 7.55 -21.24
N LEU A 154 7.95 6.39 -21.42
CA LEU A 154 8.62 5.09 -21.35
C LEU A 154 9.59 4.92 -22.50
N GLU A 155 9.15 5.22 -23.73
CA GLU A 155 9.98 5.15 -24.95
C GLU A 155 11.15 6.13 -24.90
N ASP A 156 10.92 7.39 -24.50
CA ASP A 156 11.98 8.40 -24.33
C ASP A 156 13.01 7.97 -23.28
N TYR A 157 12.56 7.41 -22.17
CA TYR A 157 13.46 6.88 -21.14
C TYR A 157 14.30 5.71 -21.69
N TYR A 158 13.66 4.76 -22.37
CA TYR A 158 14.35 3.62 -22.97
C TYR A 158 15.41 4.06 -23.98
N GLU A 159 15.08 4.95 -24.92
CA GLU A 159 16.05 5.40 -25.93
C GLU A 159 17.25 6.14 -25.34
N ARG A 160 17.06 6.90 -24.27
CA ARG A 160 18.17 7.60 -23.59
C ARG A 160 19.07 6.65 -22.78
N GLU A 161 18.49 5.62 -22.20
CA GLU A 161 19.19 4.71 -21.28
C GLU A 161 19.45 3.32 -21.88
N LYS A 162 19.23 3.15 -23.16
CA LYS A 162 19.22 1.88 -23.89
C LYS A 162 20.48 1.02 -23.64
N GLU A 163 21.63 1.65 -23.54
CA GLU A 163 22.89 0.95 -23.28
C GLU A 163 22.97 0.35 -21.86
N ASN A 164 22.14 0.80 -20.94
CA ASN A 164 22.06 0.28 -19.60
C ASN A 164 21.14 -0.94 -19.47
N PHE A 165 20.30 -1.19 -20.48
CA PHE A 165 19.40 -2.35 -20.53
C PHE A 165 20.06 -3.54 -21.20
N LYS A 166 21.11 -4.09 -20.58
CA LYS A 166 21.76 -5.33 -21.04
C LYS A 166 21.13 -6.54 -20.38
N LEU A 167 20.89 -7.56 -21.19
CA LEU A 167 20.35 -8.83 -20.70
C LEU A 167 21.37 -9.56 -19.82
N ASN A 168 20.92 -10.00 -18.65
CA ASN A 168 21.66 -10.87 -17.75
C ASN A 168 21.34 -12.36 -17.96
N GLU A 169 20.32 -12.65 -18.79
CA GLU A 169 19.89 -13.99 -19.16
C GLU A 169 19.46 -14.02 -20.63
N LYS A 170 19.37 -15.21 -21.16
CA LYS A 170 18.89 -15.44 -22.52
C LYS A 170 17.39 -15.25 -22.61
N LEU A 171 16.93 -14.51 -23.62
CA LEU A 171 15.52 -14.36 -23.94
C LEU A 171 15.15 -15.08 -25.23
N VAL A 172 13.96 -15.62 -25.25
CA VAL A 172 13.41 -16.30 -26.43
C VAL A 172 12.00 -15.83 -26.71
N GLN A 173 11.66 -15.77 -27.99
CA GLN A 173 10.28 -15.74 -28.46
C GLN A 173 9.95 -17.13 -28.98
N LEU A 174 8.93 -17.75 -28.43
CA LEU A 174 8.55 -19.11 -28.81
C LEU A 174 7.05 -19.30 -28.69
N ARG A 175 6.58 -20.34 -29.33
CA ARG A 175 5.26 -20.92 -29.08
C ARG A 175 5.42 -22.39 -28.76
N PHE A 176 4.64 -22.93 -27.85
CA PHE A 176 4.68 -24.34 -27.50
C PHE A 176 3.36 -24.87 -26.94
N VAL A 177 3.22 -26.16 -27.01
CA VAL A 177 2.15 -26.93 -26.34
C VAL A 177 2.75 -28.13 -25.60
N GLY A 178 2.18 -28.46 -24.45
CA GLY A 178 2.38 -29.71 -23.73
C GLY A 178 1.10 -30.54 -23.81
N MET A 179 1.19 -31.77 -24.19
CA MET A 179 0.05 -32.68 -24.35
C MET A 179 0.40 -34.09 -23.86
N SER A 180 -0.63 -34.90 -23.59
CA SER A 180 -0.43 -36.31 -23.25
C SER A 180 0.30 -37.05 -24.38
N GLU A 181 1.18 -38.00 -24.05
CA GLU A 181 1.81 -38.90 -25.04
C GLU A 181 0.78 -39.64 -25.91
N GLN A 182 -0.39 -39.94 -25.37
CA GLN A 182 -1.49 -40.65 -26.05
C GLN A 182 -2.37 -39.73 -26.91
N PHE A 183 -1.99 -38.45 -27.13
CA PHE A 183 -2.77 -37.53 -27.94
C PHE A 183 -2.80 -37.99 -29.41
N LEU A 184 -4.01 -38.24 -29.95
CA LEU A 184 -4.21 -38.89 -31.24
C LEU A 184 -3.72 -38.04 -32.44
N ASP A 185 -3.93 -36.73 -32.39
CA ASP A 185 -3.64 -35.83 -33.52
C ASP A 185 -2.28 -35.10 -33.40
N LYS A 186 -1.31 -35.75 -32.74
CA LYS A 186 0.02 -35.15 -32.47
C LYS A 186 0.71 -34.61 -33.74
N ASP A 187 0.70 -35.39 -34.83
CA ASP A 187 1.34 -34.98 -36.08
C ASP A 187 0.68 -33.77 -36.73
N GLN A 188 -0.63 -33.64 -36.59
CA GLN A 188 -1.40 -32.48 -37.04
C GLN A 188 -1.05 -31.23 -36.23
N VAL A 189 -0.96 -31.35 -34.91
CA VAL A 189 -0.51 -30.27 -34.02
C VAL A 189 0.93 -29.86 -34.34
N LYS A 190 1.80 -30.82 -34.57
CA LYS A 190 3.19 -30.60 -34.93
C LYS A 190 3.35 -29.78 -36.24
N ALA A 191 2.60 -30.13 -37.27
CA ALA A 191 2.60 -29.39 -38.54
C ALA A 191 2.09 -27.95 -38.32
N ARG A 192 1.02 -27.75 -37.54
CA ARG A 192 0.42 -26.44 -37.29
C ARG A 192 1.31 -25.53 -36.41
N ILE A 193 1.99 -26.08 -35.42
CA ILE A 193 2.97 -25.33 -34.63
C ILE A 193 4.13 -24.85 -35.50
N ARG A 194 4.52 -25.63 -36.50
CA ARG A 194 5.58 -25.21 -37.46
C ARG A 194 5.09 -24.13 -38.44
N ASP A 195 3.95 -24.37 -39.10
CA ASP A 195 3.45 -23.52 -40.20
C ASP A 195 2.85 -22.20 -39.67
N TRP A 196 2.14 -22.24 -38.59
CA TRP A 196 1.61 -21.09 -37.84
C TRP A 196 0.79 -20.08 -38.68
N LYS A 197 0.01 -20.60 -39.64
CA LYS A 197 -0.93 -19.79 -40.42
C LYS A 197 -2.14 -19.40 -39.55
N GLN A 198 -2.93 -18.42 -39.98
CA GLN A 198 -4.11 -17.99 -39.24
C GLN A 198 -5.11 -19.14 -39.03
N SER A 199 -5.27 -20.03 -40.01
CA SER A 199 -6.07 -21.23 -39.88
C SER A 199 -5.53 -22.23 -38.83
N ASP A 200 -4.21 -22.26 -38.68
CA ASP A 200 -3.55 -23.14 -37.72
C ASP A 200 -3.74 -22.67 -36.29
N LYS A 201 -3.62 -21.35 -36.09
CA LYS A 201 -3.94 -20.71 -34.82
C LYS A 201 -5.39 -20.97 -34.40
N ALA A 202 -6.33 -20.71 -35.28
CA ALA A 202 -7.75 -20.95 -35.02
C ALA A 202 -8.07 -22.42 -34.68
N TYR A 203 -7.40 -23.35 -35.35
CA TYR A 203 -7.53 -24.77 -35.02
C TYR A 203 -6.95 -25.09 -33.63
N LEU A 204 -5.72 -24.66 -33.37
CA LEU A 204 -5.07 -24.93 -32.09
C LEU A 204 -5.82 -24.29 -30.91
N ASP A 205 -6.36 -23.09 -31.10
CA ASP A 205 -7.22 -22.42 -30.12
C ASP A 205 -8.51 -23.23 -29.86
N SER A 206 -9.11 -23.81 -30.90
CA SER A 206 -10.34 -24.60 -30.78
C SER A 206 -10.16 -25.88 -29.97
N ILE A 207 -8.95 -26.43 -29.91
CA ILE A 207 -8.62 -27.65 -29.18
C ILE A 207 -7.74 -27.37 -27.94
N ALA A 208 -7.53 -26.09 -27.59
CA ALA A 208 -6.63 -25.68 -26.51
C ALA A 208 -6.93 -26.33 -25.16
N VAL A 209 -8.20 -26.62 -24.86
CA VAL A 209 -8.65 -27.33 -23.65
C VAL A 209 -8.06 -28.74 -23.50
N GLN A 210 -7.61 -29.36 -24.60
CA GLN A 210 -7.00 -30.70 -24.60
C GLN A 210 -5.50 -30.69 -24.28
N PHE A 211 -4.88 -29.51 -24.32
CA PHE A 211 -3.48 -29.35 -23.95
C PHE A 211 -3.31 -29.15 -22.43
N LYS A 212 -2.23 -29.66 -21.90
CA LYS A 212 -1.83 -29.49 -20.51
C LYS A 212 -1.16 -28.14 -20.27
N LYS A 213 -0.37 -27.71 -21.27
CA LYS A 213 0.33 -26.42 -21.27
C LYS A 213 0.22 -25.80 -22.65
N ILE A 214 0.07 -24.50 -22.68
CA ILE A 214 -0.01 -23.73 -23.92
C ILE A 214 0.72 -22.39 -23.79
N HIS A 215 1.43 -22.03 -24.84
CA HIS A 215 1.95 -20.69 -25.05
C HIS A 215 1.92 -20.39 -26.55
N PHE A 216 0.94 -19.60 -26.98
CA PHE A 216 0.70 -19.29 -28.39
C PHE A 216 1.11 -17.88 -28.79
N ASN A 217 1.53 -17.04 -27.85
CA ASN A 217 1.98 -15.71 -28.17
C ASN A 217 3.49 -15.66 -28.40
N ASP A 218 3.90 -15.93 -29.63
CA ASP A 218 5.29 -15.94 -30.06
C ASP A 218 5.89 -14.54 -30.36
N SER A 219 5.18 -13.47 -29.98
CA SER A 219 5.69 -12.08 -30.03
C SER A 219 6.21 -11.57 -28.69
N ILE A 220 5.95 -12.31 -27.58
CA ILE A 220 6.42 -11.93 -26.27
C ILE A 220 7.78 -12.54 -25.99
N TRP A 221 8.70 -11.74 -25.45
CA TRP A 221 9.99 -12.21 -24.97
C TRP A 221 9.83 -12.87 -23.59
N VAL A 222 10.34 -14.07 -23.45
CA VAL A 222 10.36 -14.84 -22.20
C VAL A 222 11.79 -15.27 -21.90
N SER A 223 12.12 -15.31 -20.61
CA SER A 223 13.39 -15.81 -20.12
C SER A 223 13.55 -17.31 -20.44
N SER A 224 14.73 -17.73 -20.88
CA SER A 224 15.03 -19.15 -21.11
C SER A 224 14.88 -19.97 -19.83
N THR A 225 15.21 -19.38 -18.67
CA THR A 225 15.01 -19.99 -17.36
C THR A 225 13.56 -20.36 -17.12
N ARG A 226 12.62 -19.44 -17.43
CA ARG A 226 11.19 -19.72 -17.30
C ARG A 226 10.70 -20.80 -18.27
N VAL A 227 11.26 -20.84 -19.48
CA VAL A 227 10.92 -21.90 -20.43
C VAL A 227 11.40 -23.28 -19.94
N VAL A 228 12.56 -23.33 -19.31
CA VAL A 228 13.10 -24.54 -18.67
C VAL A 228 12.20 -25.00 -17.50
N GLU A 229 11.71 -24.09 -16.69
CA GLU A 229 10.78 -24.41 -15.60
C GLU A 229 9.44 -24.96 -16.11
N GLU A 230 8.97 -24.45 -17.26
CA GLU A 230 7.69 -24.86 -17.85
C GLU A 230 7.76 -26.15 -18.65
N ILE A 231 8.91 -26.54 -19.19
CA ILE A 231 9.11 -27.71 -20.05
C ILE A 231 10.10 -28.67 -19.36
N PRO A 232 9.65 -29.61 -18.53
CA PRO A 232 10.50 -30.44 -17.68
C PRO A 232 11.66 -31.18 -18.36
N PRO A 233 11.54 -31.63 -19.64
CA PRO A 233 12.68 -32.21 -20.37
C PRO A 233 13.80 -31.22 -20.71
N LEU A 234 13.54 -29.90 -20.64
CA LEU A 234 14.59 -28.89 -20.76
C LEU A 234 15.31 -28.71 -19.43
N THR A 235 16.60 -28.47 -19.52
CA THR A 235 17.47 -28.19 -18.38
C THR A 235 18.44 -27.07 -18.76
N ALA A 236 19.04 -26.37 -17.80
CA ALA A 236 20.09 -25.40 -18.06
C ALA A 236 21.28 -26.00 -18.84
N GLY A 237 21.50 -27.31 -18.74
CA GLY A 237 22.59 -27.99 -19.47
C GLY A 237 22.26 -28.30 -20.93
N ASN A 238 20.99 -28.42 -21.32
CA ASN A 238 20.59 -28.81 -22.66
C ASN A 238 19.81 -27.72 -23.42
N GLU A 239 19.33 -26.66 -22.76
CA GLU A 239 18.52 -25.59 -23.39
C GLU A 239 19.21 -25.00 -24.65
N GLY A 240 20.53 -24.84 -24.60
CA GLY A 240 21.32 -24.36 -25.73
C GLY A 240 21.22 -25.21 -27.02
N ASN A 241 20.76 -26.46 -26.93
CA ASN A 241 20.52 -27.32 -28.07
C ASN A 241 19.15 -27.11 -28.71
N TYR A 242 18.15 -26.69 -27.92
CA TYR A 242 16.76 -26.59 -28.34
C TYR A 242 16.27 -25.14 -28.50
N LEU A 243 16.77 -24.22 -27.69
CA LEU A 243 16.35 -22.82 -27.72
C LEU A 243 17.27 -22.00 -28.65
N LYS A 244 17.20 -22.30 -29.95
CA LYS A 244 17.90 -21.56 -31.00
C LYS A 244 16.91 -20.89 -31.94
N LYS A 245 17.31 -19.79 -32.56
CA LYS A 245 16.47 -19.07 -33.50
C LYS A 245 15.97 -19.97 -34.65
N SER A 246 14.67 -19.87 -34.92
CA SER A 246 13.99 -20.62 -35.99
C SER A 246 14.06 -22.15 -35.82
N GLN A 247 14.15 -22.60 -34.57
CA GLN A 247 14.25 -24.03 -34.27
C GLN A 247 12.94 -24.59 -33.75
N PHE A 248 12.50 -25.68 -34.38
CA PHE A 248 11.45 -26.53 -33.86
C PHE A 248 12.06 -27.59 -32.92
N PHE A 249 11.39 -27.88 -31.83
CA PHE A 249 11.74 -28.97 -30.92
C PHE A 249 10.55 -29.84 -30.62
N GLU A 250 10.81 -31.10 -30.37
CA GLU A 250 9.92 -32.10 -29.83
C GLU A 250 10.65 -32.77 -28.66
N LEU A 251 10.09 -32.65 -27.48
CA LEU A 251 10.66 -33.19 -26.26
C LEU A 251 9.59 -34.02 -25.55
N GLN A 252 10.01 -35.04 -24.84
CA GLN A 252 9.11 -35.95 -24.18
C GLN A 252 9.66 -36.30 -22.80
N ASP A 253 8.77 -36.35 -21.82
CA ASP A 253 9.02 -37.03 -20.55
C ASP A 253 8.17 -38.35 -20.45
N SER A 254 8.01 -38.87 -19.25
CA SER A 254 7.25 -40.12 -19.04
C SER A 254 5.72 -39.95 -19.23
N ILE A 255 5.19 -38.77 -19.36
CA ILE A 255 3.75 -38.46 -19.29
C ILE A 255 3.31 -37.57 -20.45
N GLU A 256 4.15 -36.64 -20.87
CA GLU A 256 3.80 -35.53 -21.79
C GLU A 256 4.81 -35.38 -22.92
N VAL A 257 4.29 -34.92 -24.05
CA VAL A 257 5.08 -34.49 -25.20
C VAL A 257 4.94 -32.98 -25.35
N TYR A 258 6.08 -32.30 -25.51
CA TYR A 258 6.20 -30.87 -25.71
C TYR A 258 6.64 -30.58 -27.14
N LEU A 259 5.80 -29.86 -27.86
CA LEU A 259 6.09 -29.40 -29.21
C LEU A 259 6.26 -27.87 -29.18
N GLY A 260 7.37 -27.38 -29.65
CA GLY A 260 7.62 -25.94 -29.63
C GLY A 260 8.38 -25.45 -30.86
N MET A 261 8.20 -24.18 -31.15
CA MET A 261 8.92 -23.45 -32.19
C MET A 261 9.48 -22.16 -31.62
N VAL A 262 10.78 -22.04 -31.60
CA VAL A 262 11.48 -20.80 -31.23
C VAL A 262 11.54 -19.92 -32.46
N THR A 263 11.10 -18.69 -32.40
CA THR A 263 11.10 -17.72 -33.50
C THR A 263 12.32 -16.81 -33.43
N ASN A 264 12.63 -16.29 -32.26
CA ASN A 264 13.78 -15.40 -32.05
C ASN A 264 14.48 -15.71 -30.71
N VAL A 265 15.74 -15.29 -30.67
CA VAL A 265 16.62 -15.43 -29.51
C VAL A 265 17.43 -14.16 -29.33
N LEU A 266 17.60 -13.74 -28.09
CA LEU A 266 18.56 -12.73 -27.64
C LEU A 266 19.46 -13.37 -26.59
N GLU A 267 20.75 -13.16 -26.72
CA GLU A 267 21.75 -13.73 -25.83
C GLU A 267 22.09 -12.79 -24.66
N VAL A 268 22.77 -13.31 -23.67
CA VAL A 268 23.31 -12.51 -22.56
C VAL A 268 24.18 -11.37 -23.11
N ASN A 269 24.04 -10.18 -22.54
CA ASN A 269 24.66 -8.91 -22.98
C ASN A 269 24.06 -8.26 -24.24
N ASP A 270 23.10 -8.89 -24.91
CA ASP A 270 22.30 -8.16 -25.91
C ASP A 270 21.48 -7.04 -25.24
N THR A 271 21.09 -6.04 -26.00
CA THR A 271 20.20 -4.99 -25.50
C THR A 271 18.78 -5.54 -25.39
N ALA A 272 18.22 -5.43 -24.19
CA ALA A 272 16.86 -5.89 -23.91
C ALA A 272 15.84 -5.11 -24.75
N PRO A 273 14.85 -5.76 -25.37
CA PRO A 273 13.78 -5.09 -26.11
C PRO A 273 12.93 -4.22 -25.20
N PHE A 274 12.39 -3.12 -25.72
CA PHE A 274 11.55 -2.19 -24.99
C PHE A 274 10.38 -2.90 -24.29
N GLU A 275 9.69 -3.77 -25.02
CA GLU A 275 8.51 -4.48 -24.51
C GLU A 275 8.84 -5.38 -23.31
N TYR A 276 10.07 -5.89 -23.24
CA TYR A 276 10.53 -6.73 -22.13
C TYR A 276 10.82 -5.90 -20.88
N VAL A 277 11.43 -4.73 -21.05
CA VAL A 277 11.84 -3.86 -19.95
C VAL A 277 10.82 -2.76 -19.63
N GLU A 278 9.73 -2.62 -20.37
CA GLU A 278 8.71 -1.60 -20.15
C GLU A 278 8.19 -1.57 -18.71
N PRO A 279 7.85 -2.72 -18.09
CA PRO A 279 7.40 -2.73 -16.68
C PRO A 279 8.46 -2.17 -15.73
N ASP A 280 9.72 -2.51 -15.94
CA ASP A 280 10.84 -2.07 -15.10
C ASP A 280 11.10 -0.57 -15.28
N ILE A 281 11.08 -0.07 -16.52
CA ILE A 281 11.20 1.36 -16.83
C ILE A 281 10.08 2.15 -16.13
N ARG A 282 8.87 1.64 -16.16
CA ARG A 282 7.72 2.25 -15.47
C ARG A 282 8.00 2.40 -13.98
N GLN A 283 8.49 1.35 -13.33
CA GLN A 283 8.85 1.38 -11.92
C GLN A 283 10.01 2.35 -11.65
N LEU A 284 11.02 2.38 -12.51
CA LEU A 284 12.14 3.30 -12.37
C LEU A 284 11.68 4.77 -12.45
N ILE A 285 10.83 5.11 -13.40
CA ILE A 285 10.26 6.47 -13.52
C ILE A 285 9.45 6.84 -12.28
N LEU A 286 8.56 5.95 -11.83
CA LEU A 286 7.73 6.20 -10.64
C LEU A 286 8.58 6.34 -9.37
N ASN A 287 9.57 5.47 -9.19
CA ASN A 287 10.49 5.56 -8.06
C ASN A 287 11.29 6.88 -8.08
N ARG A 288 11.77 7.31 -9.26
CA ARG A 288 12.48 8.58 -9.41
C ARG A 288 11.59 9.78 -9.07
N ARG A 289 10.32 9.77 -9.51
CA ARG A 289 9.34 10.81 -9.15
C ARG A 289 9.09 10.83 -7.65
N ARG A 290 8.88 9.66 -7.04
CA ARG A 290 8.72 9.53 -5.59
C ARG A 290 9.91 10.12 -4.83
N LEU A 291 11.13 9.77 -5.19
CA LEU A 291 12.34 10.30 -4.56
C LEU A 291 12.46 11.83 -4.70
N ASN A 292 12.18 12.35 -5.91
CA ASN A 292 12.20 13.79 -6.14
C ASN A 292 11.11 14.52 -5.35
N TYR A 293 9.93 13.94 -5.23
CA TYR A 293 8.83 14.49 -4.43
C TYR A 293 9.20 14.54 -2.94
N VAL A 294 9.75 13.45 -2.40
CA VAL A 294 10.20 13.40 -0.99
C VAL A 294 11.28 14.44 -0.73
N LYS A 295 12.29 14.54 -1.60
CA LYS A 295 13.36 15.53 -1.47
C LYS A 295 12.82 16.98 -1.50
N LYS A 296 11.85 17.24 -2.37
CA LYS A 296 11.19 18.56 -2.46
C LYS A 296 10.41 18.85 -1.17
N LEU A 297 9.64 17.87 -0.68
CA LEU A 297 8.88 17.97 0.57
C LEU A 297 9.79 18.25 1.77
N GLU A 298 10.90 17.53 1.91
CA GLU A 298 11.88 17.77 2.98
C GLU A 298 12.44 19.18 2.93
N THR A 299 12.77 19.67 1.73
CA THR A 299 13.26 21.04 1.53
C THR A 299 12.19 22.08 1.93
N GLU A 300 10.96 21.91 1.49
CA GLU A 300 9.84 22.79 1.80
C GLU A 300 9.53 22.85 3.30
N ILE A 301 9.57 21.71 4.00
CA ILE A 301 9.36 21.65 5.46
C ILE A 301 10.45 22.40 6.20
N ILE A 302 11.73 22.24 5.81
CA ILE A 302 12.85 22.96 6.42
C ILE A 302 12.75 24.47 6.16
N ASP A 303 12.48 24.87 4.93
CA ASP A 303 12.32 26.27 4.56
C ASP A 303 11.17 26.96 5.32
N GLU A 304 10.07 26.25 5.52
CA GLU A 304 8.93 26.72 6.31
C GLU A 304 9.30 26.86 7.79
N ALA A 305 9.98 25.88 8.37
CA ALA A 305 10.43 25.90 9.76
C ALA A 305 11.41 27.06 10.02
N ILE A 306 12.33 27.34 9.08
CA ILE A 306 13.22 28.51 9.16
C ILE A 306 12.43 29.82 9.15
N LYS A 307 11.47 29.98 8.24
CA LYS A 307 10.62 31.18 8.15
C LYS A 307 9.80 31.42 9.42
N LYS A 308 9.33 30.33 10.04
CA LYS A 308 8.55 30.37 11.29
C LYS A 308 9.41 30.47 12.54
N LYS A 309 10.75 30.40 12.41
CA LYS A 309 11.72 30.33 13.53
C LYS A 309 11.50 29.10 14.43
N GLU A 310 11.09 28.00 13.83
CA GLU A 310 10.95 26.68 14.47
C GLU A 310 12.21 25.83 14.33
N PHE A 311 13.16 26.25 13.47
CA PHE A 311 14.44 25.59 13.24
C PHE A 311 15.58 26.61 13.39
N GLU A 312 16.48 26.34 14.32
CA GLU A 312 17.67 27.13 14.60
C GLU A 312 18.87 26.20 14.73
N VAL A 313 20.03 26.67 14.23
CA VAL A 313 21.32 25.98 14.39
C VAL A 313 22.14 26.75 15.42
N TYR A 314 22.63 26.05 16.42
CA TYR A 314 23.54 26.60 17.44
C TYR A 314 24.95 26.06 17.16
N GLU A 315 25.93 26.96 16.99
CA GLU A 315 27.35 26.66 16.81
C GLU A 315 28.08 26.52 18.14
#